data_3c4aa5d0db436754581115f465240d72
#
_entry.id   3c4aa5d0db436754581115f465240d72
#
_cell.length_a   1.000
_cell.length_b   1.000
_cell.length_c   1.000
_cell.angle_alpha   90.00
_cell.angle_beta   90.00
_cell.angle_gamma   90.00
#
_symmetry.space_group_name_H-M   'P 1'
#
loop_
_entity.id
_entity.type
_entity.pdbx_description
1 polymer ?
#
loop_
_entity_poly.entity_id
_entity_poly.type
_entity_poly.pdbx_seq_one_letter_code
_entity_poly.pdbx_strand_id
1 'polypeptide(L)'
;MKAYVFPGQGAQFTGMVKDLYENSKLAKELFEKANEILGFRITDIMFEGTAEELKETKVTQPAVFLHSVILAKTLEDFKPEMVAGHSLGEFSALVANGALSFEDGLKLVSQRALAMQKACEIKPSTMAAVLGLADNIVEEVCASIDGVVVAANYNCPGQLVISGEISAVER
;
A
#
# COMPACT_ATOMS: atom_id res chain seq x y z
N MET A 1 -18.11 12.64 -14.93
CA MET A 1 -17.42 12.59 -13.65
C MET A 1 -16.33 11.51 -13.74
N LYS A 2 -15.07 11.87 -13.48
CA LYS A 2 -13.94 10.92 -13.47
C LYS A 2 -13.43 10.75 -12.04
N ALA A 3 -13.45 9.51 -11.53
CA ALA A 3 -12.87 9.13 -10.26
C ALA A 3 -11.63 8.26 -10.50
N TYR A 4 -10.56 8.52 -9.76
CA TYR A 4 -9.34 7.71 -9.78
C TYR A 4 -9.16 7.06 -8.42
N VAL A 5 -8.91 5.75 -8.41
CA VAL A 5 -8.70 4.98 -7.20
C VAL A 5 -7.30 4.39 -7.20
N PHE A 6 -6.67 4.40 -6.03
CA PHE A 6 -5.28 3.98 -5.85
C PHE A 6 -5.22 2.73 -4.98
N PRO A 7 -4.53 1.67 -5.45
CA PRO A 7 -4.47 0.40 -4.72
C PRO A 7 -3.57 0.50 -3.49
N GLY A 8 -3.74 -0.46 -2.60
CA GLY A 8 -2.87 -0.70 -1.46
C GLY A 8 -1.88 -1.84 -1.69
N GLN A 9 -1.29 -2.31 -0.59
CA GLN A 9 -0.39 -3.46 -0.56
C GLN A 9 -1.09 -4.71 -1.14
N GLY A 10 -0.37 -5.48 -1.95
CA GLY A 10 -0.87 -6.63 -2.71
C GLY A 10 -0.95 -6.38 -4.22
N ALA A 11 -0.83 -5.13 -4.65
CA ALA A 11 -0.86 -4.75 -6.07
C ALA A 11 0.54 -4.78 -6.74
N GLN A 12 1.61 -5.07 -5.99
CA GLN A 12 2.98 -5.13 -6.53
C GLN A 12 3.22 -6.42 -7.34
N PHE A 13 4.06 -6.30 -8.35
CA PHE A 13 4.53 -7.43 -9.17
C PHE A 13 5.91 -7.12 -9.76
N THR A 14 6.73 -8.14 -9.98
CA THR A 14 8.06 -7.99 -10.57
C THR A 14 7.98 -7.43 -11.98
N GLY A 15 8.82 -6.45 -12.30
CA GLY A 15 8.82 -5.76 -13.59
C GLY A 15 7.85 -4.58 -13.67
N MET A 16 7.13 -4.28 -12.56
CA MET A 16 6.16 -3.18 -12.54
C MET A 16 6.81 -1.86 -12.96
N VAL A 17 6.16 -1.15 -13.89
CA VAL A 17 6.53 0.19 -14.42
C VAL A 17 7.92 0.34 -15.03
N LYS A 18 8.59 -0.76 -15.37
CA LYS A 18 9.87 -0.71 -16.09
C LYS A 18 9.73 -0.05 -17.46
N ASP A 19 8.67 -0.38 -18.18
CA ASP A 19 8.30 0.23 -19.45
C ASP A 19 8.09 1.76 -19.34
N LEU A 20 7.46 2.21 -18.26
CA LEU A 20 7.25 3.63 -18.00
C LEU A 20 8.58 4.35 -17.71
N TYR A 21 9.48 3.73 -16.95
CA TYR A 21 10.83 4.25 -16.71
C TYR A 21 11.65 4.37 -18.00
N GLU A 22 11.55 3.41 -18.89
CA GLU A 22 12.29 3.38 -20.16
C GLU A 22 11.77 4.39 -21.19
N ASN A 23 10.45 4.64 -21.21
CA ASN A 23 9.80 5.41 -22.27
C ASN A 23 9.36 6.82 -21.86
N SER A 24 9.41 7.19 -20.58
CA SER A 24 9.03 8.51 -20.08
C SER A 24 10.19 9.18 -19.34
N LYS A 25 10.66 10.32 -19.89
CA LYS A 25 11.69 11.13 -19.22
C LYS A 25 11.26 11.57 -17.83
N LEU A 26 10.01 12.03 -17.69
CA LEU A 26 9.45 12.44 -16.39
C LEU A 26 9.43 11.27 -15.40
N ALA A 27 8.99 10.09 -15.85
CA ALA A 27 8.96 8.92 -14.97
C ALA A 27 10.37 8.57 -14.51
N LYS A 28 11.34 8.55 -15.41
CA LYS A 28 12.74 8.27 -15.07
C LYS A 28 13.29 9.25 -14.03
N GLU A 29 13.07 10.54 -14.22
CA GLU A 29 13.51 11.58 -13.28
C GLU A 29 12.87 11.38 -11.88
N LEU A 30 11.58 11.03 -11.81
CA LEU A 30 10.89 10.78 -10.56
C LEU A 30 11.35 9.49 -9.87
N PHE A 31 11.65 8.42 -10.62
CA PHE A 31 12.19 7.19 -10.06
C PHE A 31 13.62 7.38 -9.52
N GLU A 32 14.49 8.09 -10.24
CA GLU A 32 15.84 8.39 -9.73
C GLU A 32 15.78 9.27 -8.47
N LYS A 33 14.90 10.26 -8.45
CA LYS A 33 14.64 11.05 -7.25
C LYS A 33 14.12 10.20 -6.08
N ALA A 34 13.29 9.21 -6.36
CA ALA A 34 12.82 8.28 -5.34
C ALA A 34 13.96 7.43 -4.76
N ASN A 35 14.88 6.93 -5.60
CA ASN A 35 16.07 6.21 -5.15
C ASN A 35 16.91 7.07 -4.19
N GLU A 36 17.10 8.36 -4.50
CA GLU A 36 17.82 9.30 -3.64
C GLU A 36 17.11 9.52 -2.30
N ILE A 37 15.79 9.74 -2.30
CA ILE A 37 15.00 9.96 -1.09
C ILE A 37 15.02 8.74 -0.16
N LEU A 38 14.91 7.54 -0.73
CA LEU A 38 14.88 6.29 0.02
C LEU A 38 16.26 5.84 0.49
N GLY A 39 17.33 6.34 -0.13
CA GLY A 39 18.71 5.93 0.16
C GLY A 39 19.11 4.55 -0.35
N PHE A 40 18.28 3.95 -1.20
CA PHE A 40 18.57 2.69 -1.90
C PHE A 40 17.84 2.65 -3.25
N ARG A 41 18.31 1.78 -4.15
CA ARG A 41 17.73 1.67 -5.48
C ARG A 41 16.49 0.77 -5.47
N ILE A 42 15.36 1.34 -5.12
CA ILE A 42 14.07 0.63 -5.16
C ILE A 42 13.73 0.19 -6.59
N THR A 43 14.17 0.94 -7.60
CA THR A 43 13.99 0.61 -9.01
C THR A 43 14.55 -0.75 -9.38
N ASP A 44 15.70 -1.14 -8.84
CA ASP A 44 16.34 -2.42 -9.14
C ASP A 44 15.45 -3.57 -8.62
N ILE A 45 14.87 -3.41 -7.43
CA ILE A 45 13.94 -4.39 -6.86
C ILE A 45 12.62 -4.42 -7.64
N MET A 46 12.07 -3.24 -8.01
CA MET A 46 10.80 -3.17 -8.75
C MET A 46 10.91 -3.79 -10.13
N PHE A 47 12.02 -3.59 -10.84
CA PHE A 47 12.18 -3.99 -12.23
C PHE A 47 12.68 -5.42 -12.39
N GLU A 48 13.62 -5.85 -11.55
CA GLU A 48 14.37 -7.10 -11.73
C GLU A 48 14.50 -7.93 -10.44
N GLY A 49 13.99 -7.42 -9.31
CA GLY A 49 13.99 -8.14 -8.05
C GLY A 49 13.02 -9.31 -8.01
N THR A 50 13.17 -10.13 -6.98
CA THR A 50 12.29 -11.28 -6.73
C THR A 50 10.95 -10.86 -6.14
N ALA A 51 9.97 -11.76 -6.21
CA ALA A 51 8.66 -11.54 -5.57
C ALA A 51 8.78 -11.46 -4.04
N GLU A 52 9.76 -12.13 -3.46
CA GLU A 52 10.06 -12.10 -2.03
C GLU A 52 10.59 -10.74 -1.59
N GLU A 53 11.56 -10.17 -2.32
CA GLU A 53 12.08 -8.83 -2.05
C GLU A 53 10.97 -7.77 -2.14
N LEU A 54 10.09 -7.88 -3.14
CA LEU A 54 8.93 -7.00 -3.29
C LEU A 54 7.88 -7.13 -2.19
N LYS A 55 7.83 -8.26 -1.47
CA LYS A 55 6.90 -8.47 -0.34
C LYS A 55 7.38 -7.85 0.96
N GLU A 56 8.66 -7.50 1.07
CA GLU A 56 9.14 -6.81 2.26
C GLU A 56 8.39 -5.50 2.45
N THR A 57 7.77 -5.29 3.61
CA THR A 57 6.88 -4.14 3.86
C THR A 57 7.56 -2.80 3.57
N LYS A 58 8.84 -2.67 3.90
CA LYS A 58 9.66 -1.48 3.60
C LYS A 58 9.84 -1.20 2.10
N VAL A 59 9.67 -2.22 1.25
CA VAL A 59 9.77 -2.14 -0.21
C VAL A 59 8.39 -2.04 -0.86
N THR A 60 7.47 -2.91 -0.46
CA THR A 60 6.12 -3.00 -1.06
C THR A 60 5.39 -1.66 -1.06
N GLN A 61 5.35 -0.99 0.09
CA GLN A 61 4.57 0.24 0.20
C GLN A 61 5.13 1.37 -0.66
N PRO A 62 6.44 1.69 -0.61
CA PRO A 62 7.03 2.65 -1.54
C PRO A 62 6.89 2.25 -3.01
N ALA A 63 7.03 0.97 -3.37
CA ALA A 63 6.90 0.51 -4.75
C ALA A 63 5.50 0.75 -5.32
N VAL A 64 4.45 0.38 -4.58
CA VAL A 64 3.05 0.62 -5.00
C VAL A 64 2.72 2.11 -5.06
N PHE A 65 3.23 2.91 -4.11
CA PHE A 65 3.09 4.37 -4.13
C PHE A 65 3.74 4.97 -5.38
N LEU A 66 4.98 4.60 -5.67
CA LEU A 66 5.74 5.11 -6.84
C LEU A 66 5.03 4.74 -8.14
N HIS A 67 4.61 3.47 -8.30
CA HIS A 67 3.80 3.05 -9.44
C HIS A 67 2.59 3.99 -9.62
N SER A 68 1.79 4.11 -8.59
CA SER A 68 0.53 4.86 -8.62
C SER A 68 0.73 6.33 -8.96
N VAL A 69 1.64 6.99 -8.28
CA VAL A 69 1.85 8.44 -8.41
C VAL A 69 2.57 8.78 -9.70
N ILE A 70 3.60 8.02 -10.08
CA ILE A 70 4.36 8.31 -11.30
C ILE A 70 3.49 8.03 -12.52
N LEU A 71 2.72 6.94 -12.54
CA LEU A 71 1.75 6.69 -13.59
C LEU A 71 0.75 7.84 -13.71
N ALA A 72 0.14 8.27 -12.60
CA ALA A 72 -0.81 9.39 -12.62
C ALA A 72 -0.19 10.68 -13.18
N LYS A 73 1.09 10.97 -12.85
CA LYS A 73 1.81 12.18 -13.33
C LYS A 73 2.21 12.08 -14.81
N THR A 74 2.26 10.90 -15.39
CA THR A 74 2.60 10.69 -16.81
C THR A 74 1.38 10.58 -17.72
N LEU A 75 0.17 10.47 -17.16
CA LEU A 75 -1.07 10.47 -17.93
C LEU A 75 -1.41 11.90 -18.39
N GLU A 76 -1.52 12.12 -19.70
CA GLU A 76 -1.85 13.43 -20.30
C GLU A 76 -3.22 13.95 -19.86
N ASP A 77 -4.19 13.05 -19.71
CA ASP A 77 -5.59 13.37 -19.36
C ASP A 77 -5.92 13.14 -17.87
N PHE A 78 -4.91 13.14 -16.99
CA PHE A 78 -5.16 13.01 -15.56
C PHE A 78 -5.81 14.29 -15.00
N LYS A 79 -7.13 14.27 -14.92
CA LYS A 79 -7.97 15.37 -14.38
C LYS A 79 -9.02 14.75 -13.46
N PRO A 80 -8.65 14.40 -12.21
CA PRO A 80 -9.59 13.80 -11.28
C PRO A 80 -10.61 14.83 -10.79
N GLU A 81 -11.88 14.45 -10.80
CA GLU A 81 -12.93 15.16 -10.05
C GLU A 81 -13.03 14.59 -8.63
N MET A 82 -12.65 13.31 -8.47
CA MET A 82 -12.53 12.63 -7.19
C MET A 82 -11.33 11.68 -7.20
N VAL A 83 -10.72 11.52 -6.03
CA VAL A 83 -9.68 10.51 -5.79
C VAL A 83 -10.00 9.74 -4.51
N ALA A 84 -9.66 8.47 -4.49
CA ALA A 84 -9.73 7.62 -3.30
C ALA A 84 -8.55 6.66 -3.29
N GLY A 85 -8.16 6.20 -2.11
CA GLY A 85 -7.08 5.24 -1.95
C GLY A 85 -7.40 4.19 -0.88
N HIS A 86 -6.97 2.97 -1.11
CA HIS A 86 -7.08 1.89 -0.13
C HIS A 86 -5.81 1.81 0.72
N SER A 87 -5.91 2.05 2.03
CA SER A 87 -4.78 1.99 2.97
C SER A 87 -3.60 2.88 2.51
N LEU A 88 -2.50 2.29 2.08
CA LEU A 88 -1.37 2.99 1.45
C LEU A 88 -1.79 3.89 0.28
N GLY A 89 -2.77 3.47 -0.51
CA GLY A 89 -3.29 4.22 -1.66
C GLY A 89 -3.85 5.60 -1.30
N GLU A 90 -4.21 5.86 -0.03
CA GLU A 90 -4.62 7.18 0.45
C GLU A 90 -3.49 8.21 0.27
N PHE A 91 -2.24 7.84 0.54
CA PHE A 91 -1.08 8.71 0.29
C PHE A 91 -0.90 9.01 -1.19
N SER A 92 -1.12 8.00 -2.05
CA SER A 92 -1.10 8.20 -3.50
C SER A 92 -2.19 9.17 -3.95
N ALA A 93 -3.41 9.02 -3.41
CA ALA A 93 -4.53 9.93 -3.67
C ALA A 93 -4.24 11.37 -3.22
N LEU A 94 -3.63 11.55 -2.05
CA LEU A 94 -3.24 12.87 -1.53
C LEU A 94 -2.17 13.55 -2.40
N VAL A 95 -1.23 12.79 -2.96
CA VAL A 95 -0.27 13.36 -3.91
C VAL A 95 -0.94 13.63 -5.26
N ALA A 96 -1.83 12.77 -5.71
CA ALA A 96 -2.52 12.91 -6.99
C ALA A 96 -3.45 14.13 -7.03
N ASN A 97 -4.06 14.51 -5.90
CA ASN A 97 -4.91 15.69 -5.79
C ASN A 97 -4.14 16.98 -5.40
N GLY A 98 -2.82 16.89 -5.19
CA GLY A 98 -1.97 18.03 -4.84
C GLY A 98 -1.95 18.42 -3.36
N ALA A 99 -2.55 17.65 -2.46
CA ALA A 99 -2.52 17.89 -1.02
C ALA A 99 -1.15 17.58 -0.38
N LEU A 100 -0.39 16.65 -0.99
CA LEU A 100 0.98 16.35 -0.61
C LEU A 100 1.92 16.52 -1.81
N SER A 101 3.18 16.90 -1.54
CA SER A 101 4.23 16.79 -2.54
C SER A 101 4.60 15.34 -2.79
N PHE A 102 5.20 15.04 -3.93
CA PHE A 102 5.73 13.71 -4.24
C PHE A 102 6.75 13.25 -3.18
N GLU A 103 7.65 14.16 -2.81
CA GLU A 103 8.72 13.92 -1.86
C GLU A 103 8.22 13.64 -0.46
N ASP A 104 7.27 14.44 0.01
CA ASP A 104 6.71 14.25 1.35
C ASP A 104 5.83 13.00 1.41
N GLY A 105 5.06 12.73 0.36
CA GLY A 105 4.28 11.50 0.24
C GLY A 105 5.16 10.26 0.30
N LEU A 106 6.28 10.23 -0.45
CA LEU A 106 7.21 9.10 -0.43
C LEU A 106 7.90 8.92 0.93
N LYS A 107 8.34 10.01 1.57
CA LYS A 107 8.94 9.96 2.92
C LYS A 107 7.95 9.40 3.94
N LEU A 108 6.71 9.88 3.94
CA LEU A 108 5.66 9.42 4.84
C LEU A 108 5.34 7.94 4.63
N VAL A 109 5.22 7.49 3.37
CA VAL A 109 4.99 6.08 3.03
C VAL A 109 6.14 5.20 3.51
N SER A 110 7.39 5.64 3.30
CA SER A 110 8.57 4.92 3.79
C SER A 110 8.59 4.82 5.32
N GLN A 111 8.32 5.92 6.03
CA GLN A 111 8.24 5.92 7.50
C GLN A 111 7.10 5.02 8.01
N ARG A 112 5.94 5.05 7.35
CA ARG A 112 4.81 4.17 7.66
C ARG A 112 5.21 2.69 7.51
N ALA A 113 5.86 2.34 6.40
CA ALA A 113 6.30 0.98 6.14
C ALA A 113 7.26 0.46 7.22
N LEU A 114 8.24 1.26 7.60
CA LEU A 114 9.20 0.93 8.66
C LEU A 114 8.52 0.82 10.04
N ALA A 115 7.59 1.71 10.35
CA ALA A 115 6.83 1.65 11.61
C ALA A 115 5.95 0.40 11.71
N MET A 116 5.28 0.02 10.61
CA MET A 116 4.48 -1.20 10.54
C MET A 116 5.35 -2.45 10.68
N GLN A 117 6.48 -2.51 10.00
CA GLN A 117 7.42 -3.63 10.12
C GLN A 117 7.90 -3.78 11.56
N LYS A 118 8.35 -2.68 12.18
CA LYS A 118 8.78 -2.69 13.59
C LYS A 118 7.68 -3.14 14.55
N ALA A 119 6.45 -2.74 14.31
CA ALA A 119 5.32 -3.17 15.15
C ALA A 119 5.12 -4.69 15.09
N CYS A 120 5.20 -5.29 13.89
CA CYS A 120 5.11 -6.75 13.70
C CYS A 120 6.29 -7.51 14.34
N GLU A 121 7.49 -6.91 14.38
CA GLU A 121 8.66 -7.51 15.04
C GLU A 121 8.53 -7.51 16.56
N ILE A 122 7.91 -6.47 17.15
CA ILE A 122 7.72 -6.36 18.61
C ILE A 122 6.67 -7.36 19.10
N LYS A 123 5.57 -7.52 18.36
CA LYS A 123 4.48 -8.44 18.72
C LYS A 123 4.04 -9.22 17.47
N PRO A 124 4.42 -10.51 17.36
CA PRO A 124 3.99 -11.35 16.25
C PRO A 124 2.48 -11.35 16.11
N SER A 125 2.01 -10.89 14.99
CA SER A 125 0.58 -10.73 14.69
C SER A 125 0.30 -11.16 13.25
N THR A 126 -0.97 -11.40 12.97
CA THR A 126 -1.42 -11.76 11.62
C THR A 126 -2.75 -11.09 11.31
N MET A 127 -3.15 -11.18 10.05
CA MET A 127 -4.44 -10.69 9.56
C MET A 127 -5.11 -11.78 8.72
N ALA A 128 -6.43 -11.81 8.75
CA ALA A 128 -7.22 -12.70 7.92
C ALA A 128 -8.42 -11.96 7.32
N ALA A 129 -8.72 -12.22 6.06
CA ALA A 129 -9.91 -11.68 5.41
C ALA A 129 -11.09 -12.63 5.65
N VAL A 130 -12.12 -12.14 6.29
CA VAL A 130 -13.40 -12.82 6.47
C VAL A 130 -14.32 -12.43 5.33
N LEU A 131 -14.84 -13.43 4.61
CA LEU A 131 -15.67 -13.22 3.43
C LEU A 131 -17.08 -13.79 3.65
N GLY A 132 -18.09 -13.02 3.25
CA GLY A 132 -19.48 -13.49 3.21
C GLY A 132 -20.23 -13.45 4.54
N LEU A 133 -19.61 -12.96 5.62
CA LEU A 133 -20.29 -12.75 6.92
C LEU A 133 -20.68 -11.28 7.10
N ALA A 134 -21.71 -11.05 7.89
CA ALA A 134 -22.10 -9.71 8.31
C ALA A 134 -21.11 -9.18 9.36
N ASP A 135 -20.85 -7.87 9.33
CA ASP A 135 -19.84 -7.23 10.16
C ASP A 135 -20.08 -7.46 11.66
N ASN A 136 -21.34 -7.35 12.12
CA ASN A 136 -21.69 -7.57 13.51
C ASN A 136 -21.39 -9.01 13.99
N ILE A 137 -21.51 -10.01 13.12
CA ILE A 137 -21.17 -11.40 13.46
C ILE A 137 -19.66 -11.54 13.66
N VAL A 138 -18.87 -10.92 12.77
CA VAL A 138 -17.40 -10.95 12.89
C VAL A 138 -16.94 -10.22 14.14
N GLU A 139 -17.55 -9.08 14.46
CA GLU A 139 -17.26 -8.31 15.69
C GLU A 139 -17.58 -9.11 16.95
N GLU A 140 -18.73 -9.76 17.00
CA GLU A 140 -19.16 -10.62 18.13
C GLU A 140 -18.21 -11.80 18.32
N VAL A 141 -17.80 -12.47 17.25
CA VAL A 141 -16.83 -13.57 17.31
C VAL A 141 -15.49 -13.06 17.83
N CYS A 142 -14.96 -11.97 17.28
CA CYS A 142 -13.70 -11.37 17.77
C CYS A 142 -13.77 -11.02 19.25
N ALA A 143 -14.88 -10.47 19.71
CA ALA A 143 -15.08 -10.10 21.11
C ALA A 143 -15.18 -11.33 22.05
N SER A 144 -15.57 -12.49 21.54
CA SER A 144 -15.71 -13.75 22.31
C SER A 144 -14.39 -14.52 22.49
N ILE A 145 -13.36 -14.19 21.69
CA ILE A 145 -12.09 -14.90 21.71
C ILE A 145 -11.21 -14.36 22.84
N ASP A 146 -10.66 -15.26 23.65
CA ASP A 146 -9.64 -14.92 24.65
C ASP A 146 -8.30 -14.65 23.94
N GLY A 147 -7.84 -13.42 23.99
CA GLY A 147 -6.69 -12.90 23.28
C GLY A 147 -7.00 -11.61 22.53
N VAL A 148 -6.01 -11.08 21.81
CA VAL A 148 -6.19 -9.85 21.03
C VAL A 148 -6.50 -10.20 19.59
N VAL A 149 -7.76 -10.04 19.20
CA VAL A 149 -8.22 -10.06 17.82
C VAL A 149 -9.36 -9.05 17.66
N VAL A 150 -9.28 -8.25 16.60
CA VAL A 150 -10.23 -7.15 16.35
C VAL A 150 -10.60 -7.07 14.88
N ALA A 151 -11.81 -6.58 14.60
CA ALA A 151 -12.19 -6.11 13.27
C ALA A 151 -11.35 -4.87 12.94
N ALA A 152 -10.52 -4.97 11.90
CA ALA A 152 -9.53 -3.96 11.56
C ALA A 152 -9.88 -3.15 10.31
N ASN A 153 -10.31 -3.81 9.21
CA ASN A 153 -10.60 -3.14 7.95
C ASN A 153 -11.99 -3.54 7.43
N TYR A 154 -12.89 -2.59 7.36
CA TYR A 154 -14.22 -2.73 6.75
C TYR A 154 -14.10 -2.36 5.28
N ASN A 155 -13.73 -3.31 4.42
CA ASN A 155 -13.39 -3.03 3.03
C ASN A 155 -14.63 -2.79 2.15
N CYS A 156 -15.61 -3.68 2.28
CA CYS A 156 -16.92 -3.55 1.61
C CYS A 156 -17.91 -4.49 2.29
N PRO A 157 -19.23 -4.39 1.99
CA PRO A 157 -20.20 -5.34 2.49
C PRO A 157 -19.79 -6.79 2.23
N GLY A 158 -19.68 -7.60 3.29
CA GLY A 158 -19.24 -8.99 3.23
C GLY A 158 -17.74 -9.22 3.07
N GLN A 159 -16.91 -8.18 3.23
CA GLN A 159 -15.45 -8.34 3.33
C GLN A 159 -14.89 -7.48 4.47
N LEU A 160 -14.52 -8.13 5.56
CA LEU A 160 -13.92 -7.53 6.73
C LEU A 160 -12.59 -8.23 7.04
N VAL A 161 -11.54 -7.45 7.32
CA VAL A 161 -10.25 -8.00 7.74
C VAL A 161 -10.15 -7.93 9.25
N ILE A 162 -9.85 -9.07 9.88
CA ILE A 162 -9.51 -9.16 11.30
C ILE A 162 -7.99 -9.11 11.48
N SER A 163 -7.54 -8.58 12.60
CA SER A 163 -6.12 -8.47 12.95
C SER A 163 -5.92 -8.77 14.43
N GLY A 164 -4.85 -9.48 14.75
CA GLY A 164 -4.56 -9.83 16.14
C GLY A 164 -3.35 -10.73 16.33
N GLU A 165 -3.24 -11.26 17.52
CA GLU A 165 -2.26 -12.30 17.85
C GLU A 165 -2.52 -13.54 16.99
N ILE A 166 -1.46 -14.18 16.49
CA ILE A 166 -1.57 -15.35 15.60
C ILE A 166 -2.54 -16.39 16.19
N SER A 167 -2.34 -16.76 17.46
CA SER A 167 -3.17 -17.77 18.12
C SER A 167 -4.64 -17.37 18.32
N ALA A 168 -4.94 -16.07 18.35
CA ALA A 168 -6.31 -15.58 18.49
C ALA A 168 -7.01 -15.50 17.11
N VAL A 169 -6.28 -15.13 16.06
CA VAL A 169 -6.82 -15.08 14.69
C VAL A 169 -7.07 -16.47 14.12
N GLU A 170 -6.31 -17.49 14.55
CA GLU A 170 -6.45 -18.87 14.08
C GLU A 170 -7.58 -19.67 14.78
N ARG A 171 -8.23 -19.09 15.79
CA ARG A 171 -9.40 -19.69 16.48
C ARG A 171 -10.70 -19.36 15.78
#